data_94b351cea789c8fd3c47e149b3372381
#
_entry.id   94b351cea789c8fd3c47e149b3372381
#
_cell.length_a   1.000
_cell.length_b   1.000
_cell.length_c   1.000
_cell.angle_alpha   90.00
_cell.angle_beta   90.00
_cell.angle_gamma   90.00
#
_symmetry.space_group_name_H-M   'P 1'
#
loop_
_entity.id
_entity.type
_entity.pdbx_description
1 polymer ?
#
loop_
_entity_poly.entity_id
_entity_poly.type
_entity_poly.pdbx_seq_one_letter_code
_entity_poly.pdbx_strand_id
1 'polypeptide(L)'
;MKLENQPQELTQVPFCKTECGVDFNINTDTHERLRGVLMEYPSFKTNFFELFFFRKASGWLRYGFQHIALKDNTVLILSPHIHQEWHIDESQTDYRFLIFRDDFLSTYLADPFFTYRLLYCYQTDFPPYLSATAMEQQEYERLLVRIKEELNHPLADSYHIIVSLLHYLLMTLNRRYSAQYHLPFDAPKNHHAFEFKQLLEKHIRQYQQVADYAAMLNISRITLNASVQAQYGKRPYIC
;
A
#
# COMPACT_ATOMS: atom_id res chain seq x y z
N MET A 1 -23.53 35.12 9.10
CA MET A 1 -22.74 34.79 7.89
C MET A 1 -22.25 33.35 8.09
N LYS A 2 -22.96 32.37 7.52
CA LYS A 2 -22.59 30.94 7.60
C LYS A 2 -21.49 30.68 6.56
N LEU A 3 -20.31 30.32 7.01
CA LEU A 3 -19.26 29.77 6.17
C LEU A 3 -19.73 28.37 5.72
N GLU A 4 -20.15 28.26 4.47
CA GLU A 4 -20.39 26.99 3.81
C GLU A 4 -19.03 26.29 3.65
N ASN A 5 -18.82 25.24 4.46
CA ASN A 5 -17.75 24.27 4.23
C ASN A 5 -18.07 23.53 2.94
N GLN A 6 -17.53 23.99 1.81
CA GLN A 6 -17.45 23.16 0.61
C GLN A 6 -16.51 21.97 0.95
N PRO A 7 -16.91 20.72 0.66
CA PRO A 7 -16.01 19.61 0.81
C PRO A 7 -14.81 19.83 -0.15
N GLN A 8 -13.62 20.00 0.41
CA GLN A 8 -12.40 20.01 -0.40
C GLN A 8 -12.34 18.68 -1.15
N GLU A 9 -12.43 18.74 -2.49
CA GLU A 9 -12.16 17.59 -3.33
C GLU A 9 -10.76 17.07 -2.99
N LEU A 10 -10.69 15.85 -2.49
CA LEU A 10 -9.44 15.21 -2.14
C LEU A 10 -8.60 15.03 -3.41
N THR A 11 -7.48 15.71 -3.48
CA THR A 11 -6.55 15.60 -4.58
C THR A 11 -6.07 14.16 -4.72
N GLN A 12 -6.19 13.60 -5.91
CA GLN A 12 -5.64 12.30 -6.23
C GLN A 12 -4.29 12.49 -6.93
N VAL A 13 -3.21 12.04 -6.29
CA VAL A 13 -1.89 12.07 -6.90
C VAL A 13 -1.79 10.96 -7.95
N PRO A 14 -1.45 11.30 -9.22
CA PRO A 14 -1.31 10.31 -10.27
C PRO A 14 -0.06 9.46 -10.09
N PHE A 15 -0.10 8.23 -10.62
CA PHE A 15 1.07 7.35 -10.64
C PHE A 15 2.20 7.97 -11.48
N CYS A 16 3.37 8.15 -10.86
CA CYS A 16 4.56 8.65 -11.52
C CYS A 16 5.31 7.50 -12.21
N LYS A 17 5.27 7.48 -13.56
CA LYS A 17 5.95 6.48 -14.38
C LYS A 17 7.46 6.76 -14.46
N THR A 18 8.24 5.74 -14.81
CA THR A 18 9.65 5.91 -15.17
C THR A 18 9.80 6.60 -16.52
N GLU A 19 10.93 7.28 -16.74
CA GLU A 19 11.21 8.01 -17.98
C GLU A 19 11.73 7.12 -19.12
N CYS A 20 11.91 5.83 -18.87
CA CYS A 20 12.51 4.87 -19.82
C CYS A 20 11.62 4.49 -21.02
N GLY A 21 10.38 5.03 -21.10
CA GLY A 21 9.46 4.76 -22.22
C GLY A 21 8.74 3.40 -22.15
N VAL A 22 9.07 2.54 -21.20
CA VAL A 22 8.37 1.28 -20.95
C VAL A 22 7.33 1.51 -19.86
N ASP A 23 6.09 1.09 -20.13
CA ASP A 23 4.97 1.26 -19.19
C ASP A 23 4.99 0.19 -18.08
N PHE A 24 5.97 0.29 -17.19
CA PHE A 24 5.95 -0.48 -15.96
C PHE A 24 5.00 0.18 -14.96
N ASN A 25 4.09 -0.59 -14.40
CA ASN A 25 3.22 -0.16 -13.30
C ASN A 25 3.94 -0.22 -11.94
N ILE A 26 5.24 0.08 -11.92
CA ILE A 26 6.13 0.14 -10.75
C ILE A 26 7.17 1.24 -10.97
N ASN A 27 7.55 1.94 -9.90
CA ASN A 27 8.65 2.90 -9.91
C ASN A 27 9.34 2.94 -8.53
N THR A 28 10.63 3.26 -8.52
CA THR A 28 11.41 3.49 -7.29
C THR A 28 12.44 4.59 -7.52
N ASP A 29 12.62 5.43 -6.50
CA ASP A 29 13.62 6.50 -6.52
C ASP A 29 13.97 6.97 -5.09
N THR A 30 14.81 8.04 -5.01
CA THR A 30 15.14 8.73 -3.77
C THR A 30 14.11 9.83 -3.46
N HIS A 31 14.15 10.34 -2.24
CA HIS A 31 13.31 11.45 -1.76
C HIS A 31 13.43 12.71 -2.65
N GLU A 32 14.58 12.95 -3.26
CA GLU A 32 14.79 14.12 -4.15
C GLU A 32 13.79 14.18 -5.30
N ARG A 33 13.35 13.02 -5.81
CA ARG A 33 12.35 12.93 -6.88
C ARG A 33 10.96 13.37 -6.44
N LEU A 34 10.61 13.15 -5.16
CA LEU A 34 9.34 13.57 -4.56
C LEU A 34 9.42 14.92 -3.84
N ARG A 35 10.62 15.52 -3.83
CA ARG A 35 10.85 16.82 -3.20
C ARG A 35 9.91 17.87 -3.77
N GLY A 36 9.17 18.53 -2.90
CA GLY A 36 8.13 19.49 -3.28
C GLY A 36 6.76 18.87 -3.56
N VAL A 37 6.64 17.63 -4.03
CA VAL A 37 5.33 17.00 -4.28
C VAL A 37 4.53 16.85 -2.99
N LEU A 38 5.15 16.35 -1.93
CA LEU A 38 4.49 16.20 -0.63
C LEU A 38 4.22 17.55 0.06
N MET A 39 4.97 18.61 -0.28
CA MET A 39 4.72 19.97 0.20
C MET A 39 3.62 20.67 -0.60
N GLU A 40 3.57 20.45 -1.91
CA GLU A 40 2.55 21.00 -2.78
C GLU A 40 1.17 20.36 -2.51
N TYR A 41 1.19 19.05 -2.22
CA TYR A 41 -0.01 18.28 -1.93
C TYR A 41 0.12 17.59 -0.56
N PRO A 42 -0.01 18.33 0.55
CA PRO A 42 0.17 17.73 1.88
C PRO A 42 -0.93 16.72 2.25
N SER A 43 -2.05 16.74 1.52
CA SER A 43 -3.24 15.93 1.81
C SER A 43 -3.81 15.34 0.52
N PHE A 44 -3.72 14.01 0.35
CA PHE A 44 -4.11 13.34 -0.89
C PHE A 44 -4.49 11.87 -0.69
N LYS A 45 -4.89 11.21 -1.80
CA LYS A 45 -5.02 9.76 -1.93
C LYS A 45 -4.26 9.28 -3.16
N THR A 46 -3.81 8.03 -3.11
CA THR A 46 -3.21 7.36 -4.27
C THR A 46 -4.08 6.19 -4.73
N ASN A 47 -3.85 5.68 -5.94
CA ASN A 47 -4.45 4.45 -6.46
C ASN A 47 -3.41 3.33 -6.65
N PHE A 48 -2.32 3.41 -5.91
CA PHE A 48 -1.20 2.49 -5.95
C PHE A 48 -0.65 2.26 -4.54
N PHE A 49 0.09 1.17 -4.36
CA PHE A 49 0.83 0.89 -3.12
C PHE A 49 2.08 1.75 -3.04
N GLU A 50 2.43 2.18 -1.83
CA GLU A 50 3.59 3.02 -1.56
C GLU A 50 4.39 2.42 -0.41
N LEU A 51 5.68 2.24 -0.62
CA LEU A 51 6.64 1.83 0.40
C LEU A 51 7.68 2.92 0.55
N PHE A 52 7.89 3.40 1.77
CA PHE A 52 8.90 4.40 2.09
C PHE A 52 9.91 3.81 3.06
N PHE A 53 11.17 3.85 2.68
CA PHE A 53 12.29 3.30 3.44
C PHE A 53 13.12 4.45 4.01
N PHE A 54 12.80 4.86 5.23
CA PHE A 54 13.45 5.99 5.90
C PHE A 54 14.76 5.55 6.55
N ARG A 55 15.87 6.18 6.17
CA ARG A 55 17.13 6.14 6.92
C ARG A 55 17.11 7.18 8.03
N LYS A 56 16.66 8.37 7.70
CA LYS A 56 16.36 9.45 8.65
C LYS A 56 14.98 9.99 8.40
N ALA A 57 14.28 10.32 9.46
CA ALA A 57 12.93 10.83 9.35
C ALA A 57 12.61 11.85 10.44
N SER A 58 12.00 12.95 10.03
CA SER A 58 11.49 13.98 10.94
C SER A 58 10.11 14.41 10.51
N GLY A 59 9.13 14.32 11.41
CA GLY A 59 7.77 14.68 11.15
C GLY A 59 6.76 13.59 11.48
N TRP A 60 5.60 13.64 10.84
CA TRP A 60 4.52 12.69 11.06
C TRP A 60 3.65 12.52 9.80
N LEU A 61 2.92 11.41 9.78
CA LEU A 61 1.92 11.07 8.78
C LEU A 61 0.59 10.78 9.46
N ARG A 62 -0.50 11.42 9.00
CA ARG A 62 -1.85 10.95 9.26
C ARG A 62 -2.27 10.03 8.11
N TYR A 63 -2.57 8.78 8.44
CA TYR A 63 -2.96 7.75 7.49
C TYR A 63 -4.32 7.17 7.89
N GLY A 64 -5.35 7.55 7.17
CA GLY A 64 -6.73 7.33 7.59
C GLY A 64 -7.01 7.97 8.95
N PHE A 65 -7.29 7.13 9.95
CA PHE A 65 -7.52 7.58 11.34
C PHE A 65 -6.29 7.46 12.26
N GLN A 66 -5.18 6.95 11.73
CA GLN A 66 -3.96 6.73 12.51
C GLN A 66 -3.02 7.93 12.37
N HIS A 67 -2.39 8.31 13.48
CA HIS A 67 -1.32 9.30 13.51
C HIS A 67 0.01 8.60 13.77
N ILE A 68 0.92 8.65 12.79
CA ILE A 68 2.18 7.92 12.77
C ILE A 68 3.33 8.91 12.86
N ALA A 69 4.08 8.88 13.96
CA ALA A 69 5.33 9.62 14.06
C ALA A 69 6.40 8.94 13.20
N LEU A 70 7.04 9.68 12.32
CA LEU A 70 8.14 9.19 11.49
C LEU A 70 9.39 9.03 12.34
N LYS A 71 10.13 7.95 12.15
CA LYS A 71 11.36 7.64 12.89
C LYS A 71 12.43 7.13 11.96
N ASP A 72 13.68 7.32 12.36
CA ASP A 72 14.84 6.74 11.68
C ASP A 72 14.71 5.21 11.58
N ASN A 73 15.24 4.66 10.51
CA ASN A 73 15.25 3.22 10.23
C ASN A 73 13.84 2.59 10.25
N THR A 74 12.89 3.26 9.61
CA THR A 74 11.49 2.81 9.52
C THR A 74 11.10 2.54 8.08
N VAL A 75 10.29 1.52 7.86
CA VAL A 75 9.62 1.25 6.58
C VAL A 75 8.13 1.50 6.77
N LEU A 76 7.56 2.43 6.00
CA LEU A 76 6.11 2.60 5.87
C LEU A 76 5.59 1.81 4.68
N ILE A 77 4.41 1.21 4.83
CA ILE A 77 3.76 0.42 3.79
C ILE A 77 2.32 0.89 3.68
N LEU A 78 2.02 1.66 2.65
CA LEU A 78 0.73 2.34 2.51
C LEU A 78 -0.08 1.70 1.37
N SER A 79 -1.32 1.38 1.68
CA SER A 79 -2.27 0.81 0.72
C SER A 79 -2.99 1.91 -0.07
N PRO A 80 -3.44 1.64 -1.30
CA PRO A 80 -4.18 2.60 -2.11
C PRO A 80 -5.51 3.01 -1.46
N HIS A 81 -6.03 4.15 -1.90
CA HIS A 81 -7.35 4.72 -1.57
C HIS A 81 -7.51 5.18 -0.11
N ILE A 82 -6.47 5.13 0.71
CA ILE A 82 -6.49 5.66 2.07
C ILE A 82 -5.98 7.10 2.06
N HIS A 83 -6.68 7.96 2.79
CA HIS A 83 -6.31 9.36 2.91
C HIS A 83 -4.99 9.52 3.68
N GLN A 84 -4.09 10.31 3.13
CA GLN A 84 -2.76 10.60 3.66
C GLN A 84 -2.62 12.12 3.88
N GLU A 85 -2.03 12.51 5.00
CA GLU A 85 -1.62 13.89 5.26
C GLU A 85 -0.21 13.86 5.84
N TRP A 86 0.72 14.48 5.12
CA TRP A 86 2.15 14.43 5.41
C TRP A 86 2.64 15.75 6.01
N HIS A 87 3.40 15.64 7.09
CA HIS A 87 4.14 16.73 7.68
C HIS A 87 5.58 16.29 7.91
N ILE A 88 6.45 16.61 6.94
CA ILE A 88 7.85 16.19 6.91
C ILE A 88 8.75 17.41 6.94
N ASP A 89 9.82 17.33 7.73
CA ASP A 89 10.97 18.23 7.57
C ASP A 89 11.92 17.61 6.54
N GLU A 90 11.81 18.06 5.28
CA GLU A 90 12.62 17.55 4.17
C GLU A 90 14.13 17.72 4.39
N SER A 91 14.56 18.71 5.19
CA SER A 91 15.97 18.95 5.49
C SER A 91 16.57 17.91 6.43
N GLN A 92 15.72 17.23 7.21
CA GLN A 92 16.08 16.22 8.21
C GLN A 92 15.65 14.81 7.79
N THR A 93 15.11 14.64 6.57
CA THR A 93 14.52 13.38 6.14
C THR A 93 15.26 12.84 4.93
N ASP A 94 15.65 11.57 5.00
CA ASP A 94 16.31 10.82 3.93
C ASP A 94 15.64 9.46 3.76
N TYR A 95 15.02 9.24 2.59
CA TYR A 95 14.31 8.00 2.27
C TYR A 95 14.43 7.63 0.80
N ARG A 96 14.22 6.34 0.54
CA ARG A 96 13.85 5.83 -0.77
C ARG A 96 12.37 5.45 -0.77
N PHE A 97 11.75 5.49 -1.94
CA PHE A 97 10.39 4.99 -2.10
C PHE A 97 10.30 3.96 -3.21
N LEU A 98 9.29 3.12 -3.12
CA LEU A 98 8.86 2.22 -4.17
C LEU A 98 7.35 2.31 -4.26
N ILE A 99 6.83 2.53 -5.46
CA ILE A 99 5.41 2.56 -5.75
C ILE A 99 5.07 1.51 -6.80
N PHE A 100 3.94 0.83 -6.66
CA PHE A 100 3.47 -0.12 -7.65
C PHE A 100 1.94 -0.24 -7.65
N ARG A 101 1.38 -0.56 -8.80
CA ARG A 101 -0.05 -0.85 -8.93
C ARG A 101 -0.33 -2.32 -8.66
N ASP A 102 -1.53 -2.62 -8.17
CA ASP A 102 -1.95 -3.99 -7.85
C ASP A 102 -1.91 -4.92 -9.10
N ASP A 103 -2.27 -4.38 -10.26
CA ASP A 103 -2.24 -5.11 -11.53
C ASP A 103 -0.83 -5.53 -11.97
N PHE A 104 0.22 -4.84 -11.50
CA PHE A 104 1.60 -5.21 -11.79
C PHE A 104 1.95 -6.61 -11.30
N LEU A 105 1.54 -6.95 -10.07
CA LEU A 105 1.80 -8.27 -9.49
C LEU A 105 0.84 -9.34 -10.03
N SER A 106 -0.45 -9.00 -10.16
CA SER A 106 -1.48 -9.96 -10.57
C SER A 106 -1.29 -10.48 -12.00
N THR A 107 -0.63 -9.72 -12.87
CA THR A 107 -0.34 -10.13 -14.25
C THR A 107 0.65 -11.29 -14.32
N TYR A 108 1.56 -11.43 -13.36
CA TYR A 108 2.68 -12.37 -13.43
C TYR A 108 2.76 -13.38 -12.31
N LEU A 109 2.10 -13.11 -11.19
CA LEU A 109 1.96 -14.10 -10.13
C LEU A 109 0.74 -14.97 -10.41
N ALA A 110 0.91 -16.28 -10.31
CA ALA A 110 -0.21 -17.23 -10.40
C ALA A 110 -1.24 -17.08 -9.27
N ASP A 111 -0.94 -16.23 -8.30
CA ASP A 111 -1.80 -15.91 -7.15
C ASP A 111 -2.39 -14.49 -7.30
N PRO A 112 -3.60 -14.34 -7.85
CA PRO A 112 -4.26 -13.04 -7.99
C PRO A 112 -4.58 -12.38 -6.63
N PHE A 113 -4.42 -13.12 -5.54
CA PHE A 113 -4.69 -12.67 -4.18
C PHE A 113 -3.42 -12.41 -3.37
N PHE A 114 -2.29 -12.34 -4.03
CA PHE A 114 -1.00 -12.19 -3.36
C PHE A 114 -0.96 -11.00 -2.41
N THR A 115 -1.39 -9.81 -2.84
CA THR A 115 -1.38 -8.59 -2.01
C THR A 115 -2.21 -8.73 -0.73
N TYR A 116 -3.19 -9.63 -0.74
CA TYR A 116 -4.08 -9.91 0.41
C TYR A 116 -3.49 -10.87 1.44
N ARG A 117 -2.40 -11.53 1.09
CA ARG A 117 -1.63 -12.31 2.06
C ARG A 117 -0.66 -11.44 2.84
N LEU A 118 -0.52 -10.17 2.43
CA LEU A 118 0.36 -9.21 3.08
C LEU A 118 -0.37 -8.58 4.27
N LEU A 119 0.00 -9.01 5.47
CA LEU A 119 -0.67 -8.62 6.73
C LEU A 119 -0.77 -7.09 6.87
N TYR A 120 0.28 -6.37 6.56
CA TYR A 120 0.34 -4.92 6.66
C TYR A 120 -0.65 -4.17 5.75
N CYS A 121 -1.18 -4.81 4.72
CA CYS A 121 -2.17 -4.20 3.84
C CYS A 121 -3.57 -4.16 4.44
N TYR A 122 -3.85 -4.98 5.46
CA TYR A 122 -5.21 -5.21 5.97
C TYR A 122 -5.36 -5.07 7.47
N GLN A 123 -4.26 -4.98 8.21
CA GLN A 123 -4.34 -4.76 9.64
C GLN A 123 -4.76 -3.31 9.93
N THR A 124 -5.84 -3.18 10.72
CA THR A 124 -6.33 -1.88 11.21
C THR A 124 -5.92 -1.61 12.65
N ASP A 125 -5.55 -2.67 13.39
CA ASP A 125 -5.22 -2.58 14.81
C ASP A 125 -3.75 -2.20 15.06
N PHE A 126 -2.92 -2.35 14.04
CA PHE A 126 -1.50 -2.01 14.08
C PHE A 126 -1.15 -1.01 12.98
N PRO A 127 -0.22 -0.08 13.24
CA PRO A 127 0.17 0.90 12.23
C PRO A 127 0.94 0.23 11.07
N PRO A 128 0.83 0.74 9.83
CA PRO A 128 1.46 0.17 8.65
C PRO A 128 2.94 0.53 8.56
N TYR A 129 3.70 0.30 9.62
CA TYR A 129 5.13 0.53 9.62
C TYR A 129 5.93 -0.58 10.31
N LEU A 130 7.20 -0.66 9.94
CA LEU A 130 8.20 -1.57 10.47
C LEU A 130 9.41 -0.79 10.95
N SER A 131 9.97 -1.18 12.11
CA SER A 131 11.33 -0.79 12.47
C SER A 131 12.31 -1.75 11.79
N ALA A 132 13.34 -1.21 11.17
CA ALA A 132 14.37 -1.97 10.48
C ALA A 132 15.73 -1.74 11.14
N THR A 133 16.58 -2.76 11.15
CA THR A 133 17.98 -2.61 11.51
C THR A 133 18.77 -1.95 10.38
N ALA A 134 19.96 -1.44 10.66
CA ALA A 134 20.83 -0.86 9.63
C ALA A 134 21.18 -1.88 8.53
N MET A 135 21.33 -3.17 8.88
CA MET A 135 21.61 -4.24 7.92
C MET A 135 20.38 -4.49 7.00
N GLU A 136 19.18 -4.52 7.56
CA GLU A 136 17.94 -4.66 6.78
C GLU A 136 17.73 -3.46 5.85
N GLN A 137 17.99 -2.24 6.32
CA GLN A 137 17.93 -1.05 5.46
C GLN A 137 18.89 -1.14 4.27
N GLN A 138 20.12 -1.61 4.49
CA GLN A 138 21.08 -1.83 3.39
C GLN A 138 20.59 -2.89 2.40
N GLU A 139 19.94 -3.96 2.88
CA GLU A 139 19.37 -5.00 2.02
C GLU A 139 18.23 -4.44 1.17
N TYR A 140 17.31 -3.72 1.79
CA TYR A 140 16.21 -3.06 1.06
C TYR A 140 16.73 -2.09 0.01
N GLU A 141 17.72 -1.28 0.36
CA GLU A 141 18.34 -0.34 -0.57
C GLU A 141 18.94 -1.05 -1.79
N ARG A 142 19.67 -2.17 -1.58
CA ARG A 142 20.24 -2.97 -2.69
C ARG A 142 19.14 -3.51 -3.62
N LEU A 143 18.01 -3.96 -3.06
CA LEU A 143 16.88 -4.43 -3.87
C LEU A 143 16.27 -3.29 -4.68
N LEU A 144 16.07 -2.12 -4.08
CA LEU A 144 15.52 -0.95 -4.76
C LEU A 144 16.44 -0.44 -5.87
N VAL A 145 17.76 -0.43 -5.64
CA VAL A 145 18.76 -0.07 -6.66
C VAL A 145 18.68 -1.04 -7.84
N ARG A 146 18.61 -2.35 -7.61
CA ARG A 146 18.48 -3.35 -8.68
C ARG A 146 17.18 -3.17 -9.47
N ILE A 147 16.06 -2.93 -8.79
CA ILE A 147 14.80 -2.62 -9.47
C ILE A 147 14.95 -1.37 -10.33
N LYS A 148 15.62 -0.32 -9.82
CA LYS A 148 15.84 0.92 -10.56
C LYS A 148 16.72 0.71 -11.80
N GLU A 149 17.74 -0.11 -11.70
CA GLU A 149 18.62 -0.47 -12.83
C GLU A 149 17.83 -1.16 -13.95
N GLU A 150 16.99 -2.14 -13.62
CA GLU A 150 16.12 -2.82 -14.58
C GLU A 150 15.08 -1.87 -15.20
N LEU A 151 14.56 -0.91 -14.43
CA LEU A 151 13.62 0.10 -14.92
C LEU A 151 14.28 1.12 -15.85
N ASN A 152 15.56 1.45 -15.62
CA ASN A 152 16.29 2.42 -16.43
C ASN A 152 16.85 1.82 -17.72
N HIS A 153 17.21 0.54 -17.72
CA HIS A 153 17.83 -0.18 -18.83
C HIS A 153 17.10 -1.49 -19.12
N PRO A 154 15.80 -1.44 -19.51
CA PRO A 154 14.99 -2.64 -19.64
C PRO A 154 15.47 -3.57 -20.76
N LEU A 155 15.60 -4.84 -20.41
CA LEU A 155 15.82 -5.96 -21.32
C LEU A 155 14.54 -6.80 -21.44
N ALA A 156 14.54 -7.80 -22.30
CA ALA A 156 13.37 -8.65 -22.54
C ALA A 156 12.87 -9.42 -21.30
N ASP A 157 13.75 -9.69 -20.35
CA ASP A 157 13.50 -10.40 -19.10
C ASP A 157 13.40 -9.50 -17.85
N SER A 158 13.64 -8.20 -17.99
CA SER A 158 13.62 -7.21 -16.87
C SER A 158 12.32 -7.27 -16.07
N TYR A 159 11.20 -7.48 -16.75
CA TYR A 159 9.91 -7.59 -16.08
C TYR A 159 9.89 -8.75 -15.06
N HIS A 160 10.37 -9.93 -15.44
CA HIS A 160 10.43 -11.11 -14.58
C HIS A 160 11.40 -10.91 -13.40
N ILE A 161 12.51 -10.22 -13.64
CA ILE A 161 13.47 -9.86 -12.60
C ILE A 161 12.83 -8.89 -11.60
N ILE A 162 12.19 -7.83 -12.07
CA ILE A 162 11.52 -6.84 -11.22
C ILE A 162 10.43 -7.49 -10.36
N VAL A 163 9.57 -8.33 -10.94
CA VAL A 163 8.52 -9.04 -10.21
C VAL A 163 9.11 -9.95 -9.13
N SER A 164 10.19 -10.65 -9.45
CA SER A 164 10.86 -11.55 -8.49
C SER A 164 11.47 -10.77 -7.32
N LEU A 165 12.12 -9.64 -7.57
CA LEU A 165 12.70 -8.77 -6.56
C LEU A 165 11.61 -8.14 -5.68
N LEU A 166 10.53 -7.64 -6.31
CA LEU A 166 9.41 -7.06 -5.58
C LEU A 166 8.71 -8.12 -4.72
N HIS A 167 8.45 -9.31 -5.27
CA HIS A 167 7.84 -10.41 -4.53
C HIS A 167 8.68 -10.79 -3.30
N TYR A 168 10.00 -10.95 -3.46
CA TYR A 168 10.91 -11.23 -2.36
C TYR A 168 10.85 -10.14 -1.29
N LEU A 169 10.90 -8.86 -1.70
CA LEU A 169 10.85 -7.71 -0.80
C LEU A 169 9.54 -7.71 0.02
N LEU A 170 8.39 -7.83 -0.66
CA LEU A 170 7.08 -7.81 -0.01
C LEU A 170 6.91 -8.97 0.98
N MET A 171 7.36 -10.17 0.63
CA MET A 171 7.31 -11.34 1.54
C MET A 171 8.24 -11.18 2.74
N THR A 172 9.42 -10.59 2.54
CA THR A 172 10.35 -10.30 3.63
C THR A 172 9.75 -9.28 4.61
N LEU A 173 9.19 -8.19 4.09
CA LEU A 173 8.49 -7.19 4.90
C LEU A 173 7.29 -7.80 5.65
N ASN A 174 6.51 -8.67 5.00
CA ASN A 174 5.37 -9.34 5.61
C ASN A 174 5.78 -10.24 6.79
N ARG A 175 6.87 -10.98 6.62
CA ARG A 175 7.44 -11.81 7.70
C ARG A 175 7.90 -10.94 8.89
N ARG A 176 8.54 -9.82 8.60
CA ARG A 176 8.99 -8.87 9.62
C ARG A 176 7.81 -8.22 10.35
N TYR A 177 6.76 -7.87 9.61
CA TYR A 177 5.53 -7.30 10.18
C TYR A 177 4.85 -8.30 11.13
N SER A 178 4.67 -9.54 10.68
CA SER A 178 4.17 -10.64 11.51
C SER A 178 4.97 -10.80 12.82
N ALA A 179 6.30 -10.79 12.72
CA ALA A 179 7.17 -10.93 13.89
C ALA A 179 7.09 -9.70 14.83
N GLN A 180 7.07 -8.48 14.30
CA GLN A 180 7.03 -7.25 15.11
C GLN A 180 5.74 -7.13 15.91
N TYR A 181 4.62 -7.52 15.32
CA TYR A 181 3.29 -7.38 15.93
C TYR A 181 2.71 -8.69 16.45
N HIS A 182 3.52 -9.76 16.49
CA HIS A 182 3.12 -11.09 16.96
C HIS A 182 1.86 -11.64 16.28
N LEU A 183 1.75 -11.39 14.97
CA LEU A 183 0.60 -11.82 14.17
C LEU A 183 0.84 -13.24 13.62
N PRO A 184 -0.18 -14.10 13.58
CA PRO A 184 -0.06 -15.39 12.94
C PRO A 184 0.20 -15.24 11.44
N PHE A 185 1.17 -16.00 10.92
CA PHE A 185 1.51 -16.03 9.50
C PHE A 185 0.60 -17.03 8.76
N ASP A 186 -0.70 -16.95 9.02
CA ASP A 186 -1.68 -17.79 8.35
C ASP A 186 -2.08 -17.17 6.99
N ALA A 187 -2.22 -18.04 5.99
CA ALA A 187 -2.84 -17.62 4.73
C ALA A 187 -4.26 -17.08 5.02
N PRO A 188 -4.72 -16.05 4.30
CA PRO A 188 -6.07 -15.53 4.47
C PRO A 188 -7.06 -16.67 4.35
N LYS A 189 -7.80 -16.90 5.42
CA LYS A 189 -8.74 -18.04 5.55
C LYS A 189 -9.98 -17.86 4.67
N ASN A 190 -10.13 -16.67 4.05
CA ASN A 190 -11.42 -16.34 3.46
C ASN A 190 -11.34 -15.48 2.20
N HIS A 191 -11.42 -16.17 1.07
CA HIS A 191 -11.48 -15.63 -0.27
C HIS A 191 -12.60 -14.58 -0.46
N HIS A 192 -13.76 -14.82 0.13
CA HIS A 192 -14.93 -13.95 -0.06
C HIS A 192 -14.80 -12.57 0.61
N ALA A 193 -14.07 -12.45 1.71
CA ALA A 193 -13.83 -11.15 2.33
C ALA A 193 -13.03 -10.22 1.41
N PHE A 194 -12.16 -10.80 0.64
CA PHE A 194 -11.35 -10.14 -0.35
C PHE A 194 -12.15 -9.70 -1.58
N GLU A 195 -12.84 -10.65 -2.21
CA GLU A 195 -13.70 -10.38 -3.37
C GLU A 195 -14.73 -9.30 -3.03
N PHE A 196 -15.28 -9.35 -1.80
CA PHE A 196 -16.17 -8.31 -1.29
C PHE A 196 -15.50 -6.93 -1.28
N LYS A 197 -14.25 -6.83 -0.79
CA LYS A 197 -13.53 -5.55 -0.77
C LYS A 197 -13.31 -5.01 -2.19
N GLN A 198 -12.91 -5.85 -3.14
CA GLN A 198 -12.76 -5.43 -4.54
C GLN A 198 -14.07 -4.93 -5.16
N LEU A 199 -15.17 -5.65 -4.90
CA LEU A 199 -16.48 -5.23 -5.39
C LEU A 199 -16.93 -3.94 -4.70
N LEU A 200 -16.66 -3.78 -3.41
CA LEU A 200 -16.95 -2.56 -2.66
C LEU A 200 -16.23 -1.34 -3.27
N GLU A 201 -14.95 -1.46 -3.54
CA GLU A 201 -14.14 -0.38 -4.15
C GLU A 201 -14.69 0.04 -5.53
N LYS A 202 -15.16 -0.92 -6.31
CA LYS A 202 -15.73 -0.67 -7.65
C LYS A 202 -17.15 -0.10 -7.62
N HIS A 203 -17.97 -0.54 -6.68
CA HIS A 203 -19.41 -0.38 -6.75
C HIS A 203 -20.06 0.36 -5.58
N ILE A 204 -19.28 0.85 -4.58
CA ILE A 204 -19.83 1.50 -3.37
C ILE A 204 -20.75 2.70 -3.68
N ARG A 205 -20.56 3.38 -4.81
CA ARG A 205 -21.40 4.49 -5.24
C ARG A 205 -22.79 4.03 -5.75
N GLN A 206 -22.90 2.78 -6.18
CA GLN A 206 -24.14 2.21 -6.78
C GLN A 206 -24.88 1.30 -5.79
N TYR A 207 -24.15 0.51 -5.02
CA TYR A 207 -24.68 -0.50 -4.11
C TYR A 207 -24.21 -0.22 -2.69
N GLN A 208 -25.14 -0.04 -1.78
CA GLN A 208 -24.87 0.32 -0.39
C GLN A 208 -25.32 -0.75 0.61
N GLN A 209 -25.77 -1.91 0.12
CA GLN A 209 -26.20 -3.00 0.98
C GLN A 209 -25.29 -4.21 0.86
N VAL A 210 -24.95 -4.82 1.99
CA VAL A 210 -24.14 -6.06 2.03
C VAL A 210 -24.79 -7.20 1.22
N ALA A 211 -26.12 -7.19 1.13
CA ALA A 211 -26.87 -8.19 0.37
C ALA A 211 -26.55 -8.14 -1.14
N ASP A 212 -26.33 -6.95 -1.71
CA ASP A 212 -26.03 -6.78 -3.14
C ASP A 212 -24.68 -7.44 -3.46
N TYR A 213 -23.69 -7.23 -2.61
CA TYR A 213 -22.35 -7.82 -2.76
C TYR A 213 -22.36 -9.34 -2.54
N ALA A 214 -23.17 -9.83 -1.58
CA ALA A 214 -23.35 -11.27 -1.40
C ALA A 214 -23.95 -11.93 -2.65
N ALA A 215 -24.91 -11.26 -3.28
CA ALA A 215 -25.51 -11.72 -4.56
C ALA A 215 -24.48 -11.70 -5.70
N MET A 216 -23.65 -10.65 -5.82
CA MET A 216 -22.57 -10.59 -6.82
C MET A 216 -21.55 -11.72 -6.66
N LEU A 217 -21.29 -12.13 -5.41
CA LEU A 217 -20.37 -13.21 -5.07
C LEU A 217 -21.01 -14.61 -5.12
N ASN A 218 -22.32 -14.71 -5.42
CA ASN A 218 -23.08 -15.96 -5.38
C ASN A 218 -23.00 -16.70 -4.03
N ILE A 219 -22.98 -15.96 -2.90
CA ILE A 219 -22.93 -16.52 -1.54
C ILE A 219 -24.04 -15.93 -0.68
N SER A 220 -24.32 -16.57 0.44
CA SER A 220 -25.28 -16.03 1.41
C SER A 220 -24.68 -14.80 2.14
N ARG A 221 -25.55 -13.86 2.54
CA ARG A 221 -25.16 -12.73 3.40
C ARG A 221 -24.51 -13.20 4.72
N ILE A 222 -24.95 -14.36 5.24
CA ILE A 222 -24.38 -14.95 6.46
C ILE A 222 -22.93 -15.38 6.19
N THR A 223 -22.68 -16.06 5.08
CA THR A 223 -21.33 -16.48 4.65
C THR A 223 -20.42 -15.26 4.47
N LEU A 224 -20.90 -14.22 3.80
CA LEU A 224 -20.14 -12.99 3.60
C LEU A 224 -19.78 -12.32 4.94
N ASN A 225 -20.77 -12.17 5.83
CA ASN A 225 -20.54 -11.59 7.16
C ASN A 225 -19.52 -12.38 7.98
N ALA A 226 -19.62 -13.71 7.97
CA ALA A 226 -18.67 -14.58 8.66
C ALA A 226 -17.26 -14.45 8.08
N SER A 227 -17.16 -14.37 6.75
CA SER A 227 -15.90 -14.19 6.03
C SER A 227 -15.20 -12.88 6.37
N VAL A 228 -15.95 -11.78 6.33
CA VAL A 228 -15.45 -10.44 6.65
C VAL A 228 -15.08 -10.34 8.13
N GLN A 229 -15.89 -10.90 9.02
CA GLN A 229 -15.58 -10.92 10.45
C GLN A 229 -14.34 -11.75 10.77
N ALA A 230 -14.16 -12.89 10.11
CA ALA A 230 -12.98 -13.74 10.28
C ALA A 230 -11.69 -13.05 9.79
N GLN A 231 -11.79 -12.23 8.72
CA GLN A 231 -10.65 -11.55 8.11
C GLN A 231 -10.29 -10.24 8.83
N TYR A 232 -11.31 -9.44 9.22
CA TYR A 232 -11.12 -8.07 9.72
C TYR A 232 -11.53 -7.88 11.18
N GLY A 233 -11.96 -8.93 11.86
CA GLY A 233 -12.43 -8.86 13.26
C GLY A 233 -13.76 -8.10 13.44
N LYS A 234 -14.32 -7.55 12.38
CA LYS A 234 -15.55 -6.71 12.39
C LYS A 234 -16.52 -7.18 11.32
N ARG A 235 -17.81 -7.01 11.57
CA ARG A 235 -18.84 -7.24 10.55
C ARG A 235 -18.80 -6.15 9.50
N PRO A 236 -19.13 -6.41 8.23
CA PRO A 236 -19.23 -5.39 7.21
C PRO A 236 -20.30 -4.36 7.59
N TYR A 237 -19.89 -3.12 7.71
CA TYR A 237 -20.77 -1.96 7.81
C TYR A 237 -20.54 -1.11 6.56
N ILE A 238 -21.59 -0.92 5.78
CA ILE A 238 -21.62 0.03 4.69
C ILE A 238 -22.44 1.20 5.21
N CYS A 239 -21.78 2.33 5.46
CA CYS A 239 -22.44 3.59 5.82
C CYS A 239 -22.80 4.37 4.56
#